data_5bf232bfafaea78042cc74f5b820a489
#
_entry.id   5bf232bfafaea78042cc74f5b820a489
#
_cell.length_a   1.000
_cell.length_b   1.000
_cell.length_c   1.000
_cell.angle_alpha   90.00
_cell.angle_beta   90.00
_cell.angle_gamma   90.00
#
_symmetry.space_group_name_H-M   'P 1'
#
loop_
_entity.id
_entity.type
_entity.pdbx_description
1 polymer ?
#
loop_
_entity_poly.entity_id
_entity_poly.type
_entity_poly.pdbx_seq_one_letter_code
_entity_poly.pdbx_strand_id
1 'polypeptide(L)'
;LDGVINAKSGYANGYGVSPNYRSITQLKNKFNKNNFAEVVEVTFNNNFISVEEILMHFFESHDPTQYNRQGNDIGTQYRSTILYSDDDQKEIAEMLKKKYQNLLSDYGYGSIKTIIEPLDNFYLAEEYHQDYLKKNPNGYCPDLSTGIVFNKEEIKPLDNTELTKGKHILVIDSRNYCPYCEKLKSDVTNDYKGSIPMTYRTSDQLHGLRLESPSWATPSILFLEDGKEVFGYQGYIEPKDFYKLLGKFKLGNTEAYDVAFNDGTDARFCKEYQIFKNTPEGVFVDKLSGAPLFDTKDRFVSRSGWLSFTRPVEGSVYELPDNSYGMRRTEIRSVSSDIHLGHVFDDGPNGMPRYCINATVLEFQPRERS
;
A
#
# COMPACT_ATOMS: atom_id res chain seq x y z
N LEU A 1 -21.64 -8.05 6.03
CA LEU A 1 -22.01 -8.75 7.26
C LEU A 1 -23.13 -9.74 6.96
N ASP A 2 -22.97 -10.99 7.37
CA ASP A 2 -24.02 -12.00 7.27
C ASP A 2 -25.24 -11.56 8.08
N GLY A 3 -26.44 -11.69 7.53
CA GLY A 3 -27.66 -11.18 8.14
C GLY A 3 -28.08 -9.77 7.71
N VAL A 4 -27.21 -8.99 7.07
CA VAL A 4 -27.61 -7.73 6.44
C VAL A 4 -28.35 -8.04 5.13
N ILE A 5 -29.58 -7.53 5.02
CA ILE A 5 -30.44 -7.72 3.84
C ILE A 5 -30.16 -6.65 2.80
N ASN A 6 -29.97 -5.39 3.26
CA ASN A 6 -29.73 -4.25 2.38
C ASN A 6 -28.95 -3.15 3.12
N ALA A 7 -28.15 -2.40 2.38
CA ALA A 7 -27.45 -1.21 2.84
C ALA A 7 -27.60 -0.12 1.77
N LYS A 8 -28.16 1.03 2.15
CA LYS A 8 -28.43 2.15 1.24
C LYS A 8 -27.69 3.39 1.69
N SER A 9 -26.86 3.94 0.82
CA SER A 9 -26.25 5.26 1.02
C SER A 9 -27.30 6.35 0.97
N GLY A 10 -27.23 7.31 1.87
CA GLY A 10 -28.22 8.39 1.97
C GLY A 10 -27.70 9.62 2.71
N TYR A 11 -28.57 10.58 2.83
CA TYR A 11 -28.38 11.84 3.55
C TYR A 11 -29.42 11.98 4.64
N ALA A 12 -29.00 12.31 5.85
CA ALA A 12 -29.93 12.35 6.97
C ALA A 12 -29.67 13.52 7.93
N ASN A 13 -30.67 13.81 8.77
CA ASN A 13 -30.63 14.76 9.87
C ASN A 13 -30.04 16.13 9.50
N GLY A 14 -30.50 16.66 8.37
CA GLY A 14 -30.23 18.04 7.94
C GLY A 14 -31.50 18.83 7.71
N TYR A 15 -31.37 20.13 7.54
CA TYR A 15 -32.47 21.05 7.34
C TYR A 15 -32.34 21.76 5.99
N GLY A 16 -33.47 21.89 5.29
CA GLY A 16 -33.55 22.64 4.03
C GLY A 16 -34.21 21.86 2.90
N VAL A 17 -33.82 22.15 1.68
CA VAL A 17 -34.32 21.48 0.47
C VAL A 17 -33.75 20.08 0.39
N SER A 18 -34.50 19.16 -0.23
CA SER A 18 -34.06 17.77 -0.51
C SER A 18 -32.57 17.71 -0.91
N PRO A 19 -31.73 16.98 -0.17
CA PRO A 19 -30.29 16.99 -0.38
C PRO A 19 -29.88 16.23 -1.65
N ASN A 20 -28.73 16.60 -2.18
CA ASN A 20 -27.96 15.83 -3.14
C ASN A 20 -26.48 16.08 -2.88
N TYR A 21 -25.60 15.24 -3.40
CA TYR A 21 -24.16 15.33 -3.17
C TYR A 21 -23.60 16.74 -3.40
N ARG A 22 -23.97 17.34 -4.55
CA ARG A 22 -23.50 18.69 -4.89
C ARG A 22 -23.96 19.75 -3.90
N SER A 23 -25.17 19.62 -3.32
CA SER A 23 -25.68 20.62 -2.38
C SER A 23 -25.02 20.52 -1.00
N ILE A 24 -24.83 19.30 -0.47
CA ILE A 24 -24.26 19.10 0.86
C ILE A 24 -22.75 19.34 0.92
N THR A 25 -22.05 19.16 -0.20
CA THR A 25 -20.59 19.36 -0.30
C THR A 25 -20.17 20.80 -0.62
N GLN A 26 -21.13 21.74 -0.83
CA GLN A 26 -20.81 23.14 -1.09
C GLN A 26 -19.99 23.75 0.06
N LEU A 27 -19.02 24.59 -0.26
CA LEU A 27 -18.15 25.27 0.71
C LEU A 27 -18.93 25.97 1.84
N LYS A 28 -20.08 26.61 1.53
CA LYS A 28 -20.94 27.24 2.52
C LYS A 28 -21.52 26.27 3.56
N ASN A 29 -21.64 25.00 3.20
CA ASN A 29 -22.19 23.93 4.05
C ASN A 29 -21.11 23.16 4.82
N LYS A 30 -19.84 23.34 4.47
CA LYS A 30 -18.72 22.57 5.05
C LYS A 30 -18.67 22.62 6.58
N PHE A 31 -19.06 23.75 7.19
CA PHE A 31 -19.09 23.95 8.63
C PHE A 31 -20.50 24.28 9.16
N ASN A 32 -21.50 24.10 8.32
CA ASN A 32 -22.89 24.31 8.73
C ASN A 32 -23.39 23.12 9.57
N LYS A 33 -23.67 23.36 10.85
CA LYS A 33 -24.17 22.33 11.77
C LYS A 33 -25.53 21.72 11.38
N ASN A 34 -26.29 22.41 10.53
CA ASN A 34 -27.59 21.96 10.02
C ASN A 34 -27.46 21.21 8.67
N ASN A 35 -26.23 20.95 8.20
CA ASN A 35 -26.01 20.18 6.99
C ASN A 35 -26.40 18.71 7.20
N PHE A 36 -26.86 18.06 6.14
CA PHE A 36 -27.12 16.63 6.14
C PHE A 36 -25.83 15.84 6.35
N ALA A 37 -25.90 14.75 7.11
CA ALA A 37 -24.83 13.77 7.19
C ALA A 37 -24.94 12.76 6.05
N GLU A 38 -23.82 12.32 5.52
CA GLU A 38 -23.75 11.11 4.70
C GLU A 38 -23.84 9.89 5.62
N VAL A 39 -24.82 9.04 5.37
CA VAL A 39 -25.13 7.89 6.23
C VAL A 39 -25.45 6.65 5.40
N VAL A 40 -25.45 5.49 6.05
CA VAL A 40 -25.92 4.22 5.48
C VAL A 40 -27.12 3.73 6.28
N GLU A 41 -28.28 3.57 5.61
CA GLU A 41 -29.43 2.86 6.15
C GLU A 41 -29.19 1.35 6.03
N VAL A 42 -29.20 0.63 7.15
CA VAL A 42 -28.98 -0.82 7.18
C VAL A 42 -30.28 -1.55 7.53
N THR A 43 -30.74 -2.39 6.60
CA THR A 43 -31.84 -3.34 6.85
C THR A 43 -31.25 -4.72 7.11
N PHE A 44 -31.62 -5.35 8.22
CA PHE A 44 -31.01 -6.61 8.64
C PHE A 44 -32.04 -7.55 9.29
N ASN A 45 -31.66 -8.82 9.42
CA ASN A 45 -32.46 -9.86 10.06
C ASN A 45 -31.93 -10.13 11.49
N ASN A 46 -32.68 -9.76 12.49
CA ASN A 46 -32.34 -9.91 13.91
C ASN A 46 -32.06 -11.37 14.36
N ASN A 47 -32.47 -12.36 13.56
CA ASN A 47 -32.15 -13.76 13.85
C ASN A 47 -30.71 -14.15 13.47
N PHE A 48 -30.03 -13.32 12.69
CA PHE A 48 -28.69 -13.61 12.18
C PHE A 48 -27.65 -12.59 12.62
N ILE A 49 -28.03 -11.34 12.83
CA ILE A 49 -27.14 -10.27 13.28
C ILE A 49 -27.91 -9.28 14.18
N SER A 50 -27.29 -8.88 15.27
CA SER A 50 -27.86 -7.91 16.21
C SER A 50 -27.51 -6.46 15.88
N VAL A 51 -28.27 -5.50 16.44
CA VAL A 51 -27.91 -4.07 16.43
C VAL A 51 -26.54 -3.85 17.04
N GLU A 52 -26.22 -4.57 18.12
CA GLU A 52 -24.93 -4.48 18.79
C GLU A 52 -23.77 -4.82 17.83
N GLU A 53 -23.86 -5.92 17.08
CA GLU A 53 -22.82 -6.34 16.13
C GLU A 53 -22.67 -5.34 14.98
N ILE A 54 -23.76 -4.75 14.47
CA ILE A 54 -23.71 -3.72 13.43
C ILE A 54 -23.03 -2.46 13.96
N LEU A 55 -23.35 -2.02 15.18
CA LEU A 55 -22.75 -0.84 15.78
C LEU A 55 -21.30 -1.05 16.23
N MET A 56 -20.93 -2.27 16.64
CA MET A 56 -19.52 -2.62 16.84
C MET A 56 -18.74 -2.43 15.55
N HIS A 57 -19.24 -2.97 14.44
CA HIS A 57 -18.63 -2.79 13.12
C HIS A 57 -18.55 -1.31 12.71
N PHE A 58 -19.58 -0.51 13.00
CA PHE A 58 -19.57 0.93 12.76
C PHE A 58 -18.37 1.62 13.47
N PHE A 59 -18.17 1.38 14.76
CA PHE A 59 -17.07 1.98 15.51
C PHE A 59 -15.70 1.49 15.05
N GLU A 60 -15.59 0.23 14.63
CA GLU A 60 -14.36 -0.38 14.16
C GLU A 60 -13.97 0.03 12.73
N SER A 61 -14.94 0.52 11.93
CA SER A 61 -14.73 0.82 10.51
C SER A 61 -14.16 2.21 10.21
N HIS A 62 -14.08 3.11 11.21
CA HIS A 62 -13.53 4.45 11.04
C HIS A 62 -12.89 4.97 12.34
N ASP A 63 -12.24 6.13 12.28
CA ASP A 63 -11.75 6.83 13.47
C ASP A 63 -12.85 7.75 14.03
N PRO A 64 -13.57 7.34 15.10
CA PRO A 64 -14.68 8.11 15.67
C PRO A 64 -14.20 9.31 16.51
N THR A 65 -12.88 9.52 16.69
CA THR A 65 -12.33 10.67 17.42
C THR A 65 -12.21 11.91 16.54
N GLN A 66 -12.37 11.76 15.21
CA GLN A 66 -12.30 12.87 14.27
C GLN A 66 -13.57 13.72 14.30
N TYR A 67 -13.41 15.03 14.38
CA TYR A 67 -14.54 15.97 14.42
C TYR A 67 -14.87 16.50 13.04
N ASN A 68 -16.12 16.28 12.59
CA ASN A 68 -16.62 16.72 11.29
C ASN A 68 -15.70 16.34 10.12
N ARG A 69 -15.13 15.14 10.15
CA ARG A 69 -14.30 14.61 9.07
C ARG A 69 -14.15 13.09 9.17
N GLN A 70 -13.78 12.48 8.06
CA GLN A 70 -13.26 11.12 8.00
C GLN A 70 -12.04 11.11 7.08
N GLY A 71 -10.85 10.97 7.65
CA GLY A 71 -9.60 11.05 6.89
C GLY A 71 -9.45 12.40 6.15
N ASN A 72 -9.40 12.35 4.83
CA ASN A 72 -9.26 13.52 3.96
C ASN A 72 -10.59 14.23 3.68
N ASP A 73 -11.71 13.58 3.96
CA ASP A 73 -13.04 14.14 3.75
C ASP A 73 -13.42 15.05 4.92
N ILE A 74 -13.37 16.37 4.71
CA ILE A 74 -13.55 17.39 5.74
C ILE A 74 -14.85 18.16 5.51
N GLY A 75 -15.75 18.10 6.49
CA GLY A 75 -17.01 18.82 6.51
C GLY A 75 -18.04 18.18 7.43
N THR A 76 -19.07 18.93 7.80
CA THR A 76 -20.14 18.45 8.69
C THR A 76 -20.94 17.29 8.11
N GLN A 77 -20.96 17.13 6.78
CA GLN A 77 -21.54 15.97 6.10
C GLN A 77 -20.82 14.66 6.40
N TYR A 78 -19.53 14.72 6.77
CA TYR A 78 -18.70 13.57 7.11
C TYR A 78 -18.56 13.35 8.63
N ARG A 79 -19.44 13.97 9.42
CA ARG A 79 -19.46 13.74 10.87
C ARG A 79 -19.79 12.29 11.19
N SER A 80 -19.09 11.70 12.14
CA SER A 80 -19.45 10.40 12.68
C SER A 80 -20.78 10.52 13.44
N THR A 81 -21.81 9.77 13.04
CA THR A 81 -23.12 9.82 13.65
C THR A 81 -23.82 8.46 13.61
N ILE A 82 -24.57 8.15 14.67
CA ILE A 82 -25.52 7.03 14.77
C ILE A 82 -26.91 7.64 14.91
N LEU A 83 -27.79 7.28 13.98
CA LEU A 83 -29.18 7.74 13.95
C LEU A 83 -30.09 6.57 14.33
N TYR A 84 -30.71 6.65 15.51
CA TYR A 84 -31.55 5.58 16.04
C TYR A 84 -33.01 5.79 15.75
N SER A 85 -33.80 4.69 15.64
CA SER A 85 -35.23 4.67 15.42
C SER A 85 -36.04 4.38 16.68
N ASP A 86 -35.39 3.85 17.72
CA ASP A 86 -36.01 3.47 19.00
C ASP A 86 -35.00 3.60 20.18
N ASP A 87 -35.54 3.55 21.40
CA ASP A 87 -34.72 3.73 22.61
C ASP A 87 -33.74 2.56 22.86
N ASP A 88 -34.09 1.34 22.43
CA ASP A 88 -33.17 0.18 22.58
C ASP A 88 -31.89 0.38 21.76
N GLN A 89 -32.03 0.86 20.50
CA GLN A 89 -30.89 1.21 19.65
C GLN A 89 -30.04 2.32 20.26
N LYS A 90 -30.67 3.33 20.87
CA LYS A 90 -29.96 4.41 21.58
C LYS A 90 -29.13 3.87 22.74
N GLU A 91 -29.73 3.05 23.61
CA GLU A 91 -29.03 2.51 24.77
C GLU A 91 -27.83 1.64 24.37
N ILE A 92 -27.99 0.79 23.34
CA ILE A 92 -26.91 -0.02 22.78
C ILE A 92 -25.80 0.89 22.20
N ALA A 93 -26.15 1.93 21.45
CA ALA A 93 -25.18 2.85 20.86
C ALA A 93 -24.37 3.61 21.92
N GLU A 94 -25.02 4.11 22.99
CA GLU A 94 -24.36 4.81 24.10
C GLU A 94 -23.45 3.85 24.89
N MET A 95 -23.91 2.64 25.17
CA MET A 95 -23.11 1.60 25.83
C MET A 95 -21.85 1.27 25.02
N LEU A 96 -21.99 1.01 23.72
CA LEU A 96 -20.86 0.68 22.83
C LEU A 96 -19.90 1.84 22.66
N LYS A 97 -20.41 3.07 22.52
CA LYS A 97 -19.58 4.29 22.49
C LYS A 97 -18.69 4.39 23.73
N LYS A 98 -19.25 4.16 24.92
CA LYS A 98 -18.49 4.17 26.19
C LYS A 98 -17.46 3.04 26.23
N LYS A 99 -17.83 1.82 25.82
CA LYS A 99 -16.94 0.67 25.77
C LYS A 99 -15.78 0.91 24.82
N TYR A 100 -16.07 1.42 23.61
CA TYR A 100 -15.05 1.70 22.61
C TYR A 100 -14.15 2.87 22.99
N GLN A 101 -14.69 3.91 23.68
CA GLN A 101 -13.89 4.99 24.24
C GLN A 101 -12.81 4.48 25.21
N ASN A 102 -13.16 3.52 26.06
CA ASN A 102 -12.18 2.93 26.98
C ASN A 102 -11.07 2.22 26.21
N LEU A 103 -11.44 1.42 25.18
CA LEU A 103 -10.46 0.76 24.31
C LEU A 103 -9.54 1.77 23.62
N LEU A 104 -10.10 2.81 23.02
CA LEU A 104 -9.34 3.86 22.35
C LEU A 104 -8.39 4.59 23.29
N SER A 105 -8.83 4.87 24.53
CA SER A 105 -8.02 5.56 25.53
C SER A 105 -6.79 4.75 25.96
N ASP A 106 -6.89 3.42 26.01
CA ASP A 106 -5.77 2.53 26.30
C ASP A 106 -4.66 2.60 25.24
N TYR A 107 -5.02 3.01 24.02
CA TYR A 107 -4.11 3.19 22.89
C TYR A 107 -3.74 4.67 22.62
N GLY A 108 -4.12 5.58 23.50
CA GLY A 108 -3.74 6.99 23.42
C GLY A 108 -4.60 7.85 22.49
N TYR A 109 -5.73 7.33 21.99
CA TYR A 109 -6.66 8.10 21.17
C TYR A 109 -7.43 9.13 22.01
N GLY A 110 -7.90 10.20 21.34
CA GLY A 110 -8.73 11.24 21.94
C GLY A 110 -10.19 10.78 22.22
N SER A 111 -11.03 11.74 22.62
CA SER A 111 -12.44 11.47 22.88
C SER A 111 -13.23 11.23 21.59
N ILE A 112 -14.12 10.23 21.61
CA ILE A 112 -15.06 9.93 20.52
C ILE A 112 -15.97 11.15 20.25
N LYS A 113 -16.09 11.51 18.99
CA LYS A 113 -16.92 12.64 18.48
C LYS A 113 -18.22 12.17 17.84
N THR A 114 -18.47 10.87 17.76
CA THR A 114 -19.74 10.32 17.23
C THR A 114 -20.93 10.93 17.95
N ILE A 115 -21.85 11.47 17.18
CA ILE A 115 -23.15 11.99 17.65
C ILE A 115 -24.14 10.84 17.66
N ILE A 116 -24.93 10.69 18.73
CA ILE A 116 -26.03 9.70 18.82
C ILE A 116 -27.30 10.52 18.96
N GLU A 117 -28.18 10.47 17.96
CA GLU A 117 -29.38 11.27 17.90
C GLU A 117 -30.53 10.51 17.21
N PRO A 118 -31.82 10.86 17.45
CA PRO A 118 -32.91 10.21 16.76
C PRO A 118 -32.86 10.48 15.26
N LEU A 119 -33.28 9.52 14.46
CA LEU A 119 -33.49 9.70 13.03
C LEU A 119 -34.68 10.63 12.80
N ASP A 120 -34.44 11.83 12.26
CA ASP A 120 -35.48 12.82 11.93
C ASP A 120 -35.93 12.71 10.46
N ASN A 121 -34.95 12.60 9.56
CA ASN A 121 -35.22 12.45 8.12
C ASN A 121 -34.10 11.65 7.44
N PHE A 122 -34.47 10.96 6.35
CA PHE A 122 -33.56 10.23 5.48
C PHE A 122 -33.92 10.43 4.01
N TYR A 123 -32.92 10.69 3.18
CA TYR A 123 -33.04 10.85 1.74
C TYR A 123 -32.05 9.94 1.06
N LEU A 124 -32.54 9.10 0.14
CA LEU A 124 -31.67 8.19 -0.62
C LEU A 124 -30.66 9.00 -1.45
N ALA A 125 -29.42 8.63 -1.39
CA ALA A 125 -28.38 9.22 -2.24
C ALA A 125 -28.54 8.75 -3.69
N GLU A 126 -27.87 9.45 -4.60
CA GLU A 126 -27.91 9.18 -6.04
C GLU A 126 -27.47 7.76 -6.36
N GLU A 127 -27.98 7.22 -7.46
CA GLU A 127 -27.74 5.82 -7.89
C GLU A 127 -26.25 5.48 -8.03
N TYR A 128 -25.40 6.43 -8.39
CA TYR A 128 -23.95 6.20 -8.49
C TYR A 128 -23.24 6.05 -7.14
N HIS A 129 -23.88 6.44 -6.02
CA HIS A 129 -23.40 6.18 -4.66
C HIS A 129 -23.86 4.83 -4.11
N GLN A 130 -24.90 4.24 -4.69
CA GLN A 130 -25.37 2.92 -4.27
C GLN A 130 -24.43 1.84 -4.78
N ASP A 131 -24.02 0.91 -3.90
CA ASP A 131 -23.08 -0.17 -4.22
C ASP A 131 -21.80 0.33 -4.91
N TYR A 132 -21.27 1.48 -4.47
CA TYR A 132 -20.19 2.20 -5.15
C TYR A 132 -18.99 1.32 -5.48
N LEU A 133 -18.50 0.52 -4.52
CA LEU A 133 -17.34 -0.36 -4.72
C LEU A 133 -17.65 -1.55 -5.65
N LYS A 134 -18.88 -2.05 -5.67
CA LYS A 134 -19.26 -3.08 -6.64
C LYS A 134 -19.26 -2.53 -8.06
N LYS A 135 -19.72 -1.30 -8.24
CA LYS A 135 -19.75 -0.60 -9.54
C LYS A 135 -18.37 -0.09 -9.95
N ASN A 136 -17.55 0.27 -8.98
CA ASN A 136 -16.20 0.84 -9.16
C ASN A 136 -15.19 0.06 -8.30
N PRO A 137 -14.74 -1.13 -8.74
CA PRO A 137 -13.83 -1.96 -7.94
C PRO A 137 -12.50 -1.28 -7.57
N ASN A 138 -12.11 -0.26 -8.34
CA ASN A 138 -10.93 0.59 -8.08
C ASN A 138 -11.31 1.97 -7.54
N GLY A 139 -12.54 2.14 -7.04
CA GLY A 139 -13.04 3.39 -6.48
C GLY A 139 -12.33 3.78 -5.18
N TYR A 140 -12.29 5.07 -4.87
CA TYR A 140 -11.72 5.57 -3.62
C TYR A 140 -12.56 5.07 -2.43
N CYS A 141 -11.97 4.26 -1.57
CA CYS A 141 -12.53 3.82 -0.30
C CYS A 141 -11.37 3.55 0.67
N PRO A 142 -10.85 4.59 1.33
CA PRO A 142 -9.78 4.42 2.30
C PRO A 142 -10.28 3.64 3.52
N ASP A 143 -9.46 2.74 4.05
CA ASP A 143 -9.66 2.23 5.40
C ASP A 143 -9.33 3.36 6.39
N LEU A 144 -10.35 3.84 7.07
CA LEU A 144 -10.24 4.93 8.04
C LEU A 144 -10.32 4.41 9.48
N SER A 145 -10.24 3.08 9.68
CA SER A 145 -10.32 2.44 10.99
C SER A 145 -9.14 2.82 11.88
N THR A 146 -9.37 2.76 13.19
CA THR A 146 -8.29 2.86 14.18
C THR A 146 -7.50 1.56 14.33
N GLY A 147 -7.99 0.46 13.73
CA GLY A 147 -7.49 -0.89 13.93
C GLY A 147 -7.84 -1.51 15.30
N ILE A 148 -8.51 -0.75 16.18
CA ILE A 148 -8.93 -1.23 17.49
C ILE A 148 -10.29 -1.91 17.37
N VAL A 149 -10.44 -3.08 17.98
CA VAL A 149 -11.66 -3.90 17.96
C VAL A 149 -12.20 -4.14 19.36
N PHE A 150 -13.49 -4.46 19.48
CA PHE A 150 -14.14 -4.70 20.76
C PHE A 150 -13.62 -5.97 21.48
N ASN A 151 -13.17 -6.96 20.73
CA ASN A 151 -12.62 -8.20 21.32
C ASN A 151 -11.11 -8.08 21.56
N LYS A 152 -10.71 -7.73 22.80
CA LYS A 152 -9.30 -7.68 23.20
C LYS A 152 -8.61 -9.07 23.25
N GLU A 153 -9.36 -10.17 23.30
CA GLU A 153 -8.78 -11.51 23.49
C GLU A 153 -8.03 -12.05 22.26
N GLU A 154 -8.24 -11.46 21.08
CA GLU A 154 -7.58 -11.89 19.84
C GLU A 154 -6.36 -11.04 19.43
N ILE A 155 -6.11 -9.91 20.09
CA ILE A 155 -4.95 -9.07 19.78
C ILE A 155 -3.77 -9.55 20.65
N LYS A 156 -3.09 -10.61 20.23
CA LYS A 156 -1.73 -10.85 20.70
C LYS A 156 -0.85 -9.75 20.11
N PRO A 157 -0.17 -8.95 20.95
CA PRO A 157 0.79 -7.98 20.41
C PRO A 157 1.82 -8.73 19.58
N LEU A 158 1.87 -8.44 18.29
CA LEU A 158 2.88 -9.01 17.43
C LEU A 158 4.26 -8.45 17.82
N ASP A 159 5.23 -9.35 17.87
CA ASP A 159 6.61 -8.95 18.09
C ASP A 159 7.14 -8.21 16.87
N ASN A 160 7.45 -6.93 17.05
CA ASN A 160 8.05 -6.07 16.02
C ASN A 160 9.57 -5.91 16.18
N THR A 161 10.20 -6.74 17.02
CA THR A 161 11.65 -6.66 17.28
C THR A 161 12.47 -6.79 16.00
N GLU A 162 12.01 -7.59 15.02
CA GLU A 162 12.65 -7.71 13.71
C GLU A 162 12.70 -6.37 12.96
N LEU A 163 11.61 -5.59 13.01
CA LEU A 163 11.49 -4.29 12.33
C LEU A 163 12.35 -3.20 12.96
N THR A 164 12.88 -3.42 14.16
CA THR A 164 13.72 -2.46 14.88
C THR A 164 15.21 -2.57 14.53
N LYS A 165 15.60 -3.45 13.61
CA LYS A 165 17.00 -3.68 13.24
C LYS A 165 17.19 -3.62 11.73
N GLY A 166 18.07 -2.71 11.28
CA GLY A 166 18.40 -2.56 9.87
C GLY A 166 17.26 -2.00 9.02
N LYS A 167 17.33 -2.22 7.71
CA LYS A 167 16.36 -1.72 6.73
C LYS A 167 15.21 -2.70 6.54
N HIS A 168 13.97 -2.20 6.57
CA HIS A 168 12.74 -2.98 6.35
C HIS A 168 11.74 -2.22 5.49
N ILE A 169 10.91 -2.95 4.78
CA ILE A 169 9.71 -2.44 4.13
C ILE A 169 8.53 -2.90 4.96
N LEU A 170 7.80 -1.97 5.53
CA LEU A 170 6.57 -2.24 6.26
C LEU A 170 5.38 -1.88 5.39
N VAL A 171 4.50 -2.84 5.11
CA VAL A 171 3.23 -2.63 4.42
C VAL A 171 2.12 -2.63 5.46
N ILE A 172 1.45 -1.50 5.63
CA ILE A 172 0.25 -1.39 6.45
C ILE A 172 -0.94 -1.78 5.58
N ASP A 173 -1.53 -2.91 5.92
CA ASP A 173 -2.67 -3.52 5.24
C ASP A 173 -3.97 -3.29 6.01
N SER A 174 -5.10 -3.47 5.36
CA SER A 174 -6.41 -3.42 6.00
C SER A 174 -6.79 -4.76 6.61
N ARG A 175 -7.50 -4.75 7.75
CA ARG A 175 -8.15 -5.95 8.30
C ARG A 175 -9.32 -6.41 7.46
N ASN A 176 -10.00 -5.45 6.83
CA ASN A 176 -11.14 -5.70 5.97
C ASN A 176 -10.70 -5.80 4.51
N TYR A 177 -11.59 -6.29 3.65
CA TYR A 177 -11.31 -6.32 2.22
C TYR A 177 -11.00 -4.92 1.70
N CYS A 178 -9.82 -4.77 1.13
CA CYS A 178 -9.30 -3.53 0.57
C CYS A 178 -8.85 -3.77 -0.86
N PRO A 179 -9.59 -3.32 -1.87
CA PRO A 179 -9.25 -3.56 -3.29
C PRO A 179 -7.85 -3.07 -3.66
N TYR A 180 -7.43 -1.93 -3.10
CA TYR A 180 -6.10 -1.35 -3.35
C TYR A 180 -4.98 -2.15 -2.68
N CYS A 181 -5.26 -2.76 -1.51
CA CYS A 181 -4.31 -3.63 -0.84
C CYS A 181 -4.11 -4.92 -1.65
N GLU A 182 -5.20 -5.53 -2.16
CA GLU A 182 -5.12 -6.71 -3.02
C GLU A 182 -4.42 -6.40 -4.35
N LYS A 183 -4.69 -5.23 -4.93
CA LYS A 183 -4.00 -4.77 -6.14
C LYS A 183 -2.51 -4.55 -5.88
N LEU A 184 -2.12 -3.95 -4.76
CA LEU A 184 -0.72 -3.79 -4.37
C LEU A 184 -0.02 -5.14 -4.22
N LYS A 185 -0.69 -6.12 -3.60
CA LYS A 185 -0.16 -7.49 -3.46
C LYS A 185 0.06 -8.12 -4.82
N SER A 186 -0.94 -8.11 -5.70
CA SER A 186 -0.86 -8.75 -7.01
C SER A 186 0.20 -8.12 -7.91
N ASP A 187 0.32 -6.81 -7.90
CA ASP A 187 1.12 -6.08 -8.88
C ASP A 187 2.57 -5.86 -8.42
N VAL A 188 2.80 -5.84 -7.10
CA VAL A 188 4.10 -5.41 -6.54
C VAL A 188 4.67 -6.42 -5.55
N THR A 189 3.92 -6.77 -4.50
CA THR A 189 4.57 -7.35 -3.32
C THR A 189 4.61 -8.87 -3.31
N ASN A 190 3.72 -9.58 -4.01
CA ASN A 190 3.73 -11.04 -4.09
C ASN A 190 4.99 -11.59 -4.79
N ASP A 191 5.49 -10.89 -5.78
CA ASP A 191 6.67 -11.29 -6.56
C ASP A 191 7.97 -10.68 -6.05
N TYR A 192 7.90 -9.86 -5.00
CA TYR A 192 9.07 -9.25 -4.40
C TYR A 192 9.94 -10.31 -3.68
N LYS A 193 11.22 -10.39 -4.06
CA LYS A 193 12.24 -11.29 -3.50
C LYS A 193 13.54 -10.55 -3.16
N GLY A 194 13.45 -9.21 -3.04
CA GLY A 194 14.61 -8.38 -2.74
C GLY A 194 15.21 -8.65 -1.37
N SER A 195 16.45 -8.21 -1.17
CA SER A 195 17.21 -8.46 0.06
C SER A 195 16.78 -7.62 1.26
N ILE A 196 15.96 -6.56 1.07
CA ILE A 196 15.34 -5.85 2.19
C ILE A 196 14.07 -6.59 2.58
N PRO A 197 13.95 -7.08 3.83
CA PRO A 197 12.74 -7.79 4.27
C PRO A 197 11.49 -6.93 4.12
N MET A 198 10.38 -7.55 3.70
CA MET A 198 9.07 -6.93 3.62
C MET A 198 8.12 -7.62 4.59
N THR A 199 7.46 -6.83 5.42
CA THR A 199 6.59 -7.32 6.48
C THR A 199 5.25 -6.59 6.42
N TYR A 200 4.15 -7.36 6.59
CA TYR A 200 2.80 -6.83 6.64
C TYR A 200 2.34 -6.65 8.08
N ARG A 201 1.65 -5.55 8.35
CA ARG A 201 0.97 -5.28 9.62
C ARG A 201 -0.35 -4.57 9.36
N THR A 202 -1.26 -4.71 10.28
CA THR A 202 -2.43 -3.82 10.38
C THR A 202 -2.13 -2.66 11.32
N SER A 203 -2.94 -1.61 11.28
CA SER A 203 -2.69 -0.37 12.04
C SER A 203 -2.58 -0.57 13.57
N ASP A 204 -3.23 -1.58 14.12
CA ASP A 204 -3.18 -1.97 15.54
C ASP A 204 -1.96 -2.81 15.93
N GLN A 205 -1.17 -3.27 14.96
CA GLN A 205 0.00 -4.13 15.15
C GLN A 205 1.33 -3.37 15.14
N LEU A 206 1.32 -2.05 15.23
CA LEU A 206 2.48 -1.17 15.02
C LEU A 206 3.21 -0.81 16.33
N HIS A 207 2.88 -1.47 17.44
CA HIS A 207 3.47 -1.17 18.75
C HIS A 207 5.00 -1.23 18.74
N GLY A 208 5.64 -0.22 19.34
CA GLY A 208 7.10 -0.12 19.45
C GLY A 208 7.82 0.49 18.24
N LEU A 209 7.09 0.80 17.16
CA LEU A 209 7.65 1.50 15.98
C LEU A 209 7.49 3.01 16.10
N ARG A 210 8.43 3.76 15.50
CA ARG A 210 8.40 5.23 15.44
C ARG A 210 8.01 5.66 14.03
N LEU A 211 6.69 5.82 13.83
CA LEU A 211 6.12 6.17 12.54
C LEU A 211 5.69 7.63 12.52
N GLU A 212 5.95 8.31 11.41
CA GLU A 212 5.54 9.70 11.15
C GLU A 212 4.31 9.75 10.24
N SER A 213 4.17 8.76 9.35
CA SER A 213 3.02 8.63 8.45
C SER A 213 1.78 8.15 9.21
N PRO A 214 0.59 8.64 8.85
CA PRO A 214 -0.66 8.15 9.43
C PRO A 214 -0.85 6.65 9.16
N SER A 215 -1.09 5.88 10.22
CA SER A 215 -1.29 4.42 10.14
C SER A 215 -2.69 3.99 9.68
N TRP A 216 -3.60 4.96 9.49
CA TRP A 216 -5.00 4.72 9.11
C TRP A 216 -5.23 4.64 7.60
N ALA A 217 -4.27 5.07 6.77
CA ALA A 217 -4.40 4.96 5.31
C ALA A 217 -3.87 3.61 4.84
N THR A 218 -4.70 2.83 4.14
CA THR A 218 -4.31 1.52 3.60
C THR A 218 -4.56 1.42 2.08
N PRO A 219 -3.66 0.77 1.36
CA PRO A 219 -2.34 0.33 1.84
C PRO A 219 -1.41 1.52 2.11
N SER A 220 -0.47 1.38 3.07
CA SER A 220 0.66 2.29 3.20
C SER A 220 1.95 1.48 3.15
N ILE A 221 2.95 1.99 2.46
CA ILE A 221 4.27 1.37 2.35
C ILE A 221 5.25 2.28 3.07
N LEU A 222 5.86 1.80 4.14
CA LEU A 222 6.81 2.54 4.95
C LEU A 222 8.21 1.92 4.83
N PHE A 223 9.20 2.75 4.63
CA PHE A 223 10.59 2.36 4.60
C PHE A 223 11.22 2.67 5.94
N LEU A 224 11.58 1.63 6.68
CA LEU A 224 12.10 1.72 8.04
C LEU A 224 13.58 1.46 8.10
N GLU A 225 14.29 2.20 8.95
CA GLU A 225 15.68 1.90 9.35
C GLU A 225 15.75 1.94 10.88
N ASP A 226 16.17 0.82 11.48
CA ASP A 226 16.24 0.62 12.93
C ASP A 226 14.93 0.99 13.67
N GLY A 227 13.80 0.57 13.13
CA GLY A 227 12.45 0.79 13.68
C GLY A 227 11.91 2.20 13.53
N LYS A 228 12.64 3.08 12.84
CA LYS A 228 12.22 4.46 12.56
C LYS A 228 11.83 4.58 11.08
N GLU A 229 10.72 5.24 10.82
CA GLU A 229 10.33 5.61 9.47
C GLU A 229 11.33 6.61 8.87
N VAL A 230 11.84 6.29 7.68
CA VAL A 230 12.69 7.19 6.87
C VAL A 230 11.80 7.99 5.92
N PHE A 231 10.87 7.35 5.27
CA PHE A 231 9.76 7.94 4.50
C PHE A 231 8.71 6.87 4.21
N GLY A 232 7.54 7.28 3.75
CA GLY A 232 6.43 6.41 3.39
C GLY A 232 5.67 6.87 2.15
N TYR A 233 4.82 5.98 1.64
CA TYR A 233 3.88 6.25 0.57
C TYR A 233 2.51 5.71 0.95
N GLN A 234 1.46 6.49 0.75
CA GLN A 234 0.09 6.12 1.08
C GLN A 234 -0.73 5.82 -0.17
N GLY A 235 -1.51 4.77 -0.13
CA GLY A 235 -2.32 4.31 -1.24
C GLY A 235 -1.61 3.30 -2.13
N TYR A 236 -2.29 2.89 -3.21
CA TYR A 236 -1.73 2.03 -4.23
C TYR A 236 -0.61 2.76 -4.99
N ILE A 237 0.46 2.05 -5.29
CA ILE A 237 1.59 2.54 -6.07
C ILE A 237 1.83 1.60 -7.26
N GLU A 238 2.14 2.16 -8.42
CA GLU A 238 2.53 1.35 -9.58
C GLU A 238 3.91 0.69 -9.35
N PRO A 239 4.16 -0.51 -9.90
CA PRO A 239 5.42 -1.25 -9.69
C PRO A 239 6.68 -0.42 -9.94
N LYS A 240 6.70 0.33 -11.04
CA LYS A 240 7.82 1.21 -11.41
C LYS A 240 8.12 2.26 -10.34
N ASP A 241 7.10 2.91 -9.80
CA ASP A 241 7.27 3.95 -8.79
C ASP A 241 7.66 3.35 -7.43
N PHE A 242 7.13 2.17 -7.09
CA PHE A 242 7.57 1.40 -5.92
C PHE A 242 9.07 1.10 -5.97
N TYR A 243 9.56 0.54 -7.08
CA TYR A 243 10.97 0.21 -7.22
C TYR A 243 11.87 1.45 -7.26
N LYS A 244 11.36 2.59 -7.75
CA LYS A 244 12.09 3.86 -7.67
C LYS A 244 12.25 4.34 -6.22
N LEU A 245 11.21 4.24 -5.39
CA LEU A 245 11.28 4.54 -3.96
C LEU A 245 12.20 3.55 -3.24
N LEU A 246 12.06 2.26 -3.51
CA LEU A 246 12.94 1.23 -2.97
C LEU A 246 14.41 1.46 -3.36
N GLY A 247 14.68 1.85 -4.60
CA GLY A 247 16.00 2.23 -5.08
C GLY A 247 16.57 3.39 -4.28
N LYS A 248 15.79 4.45 -4.06
CA LYS A 248 16.20 5.56 -3.20
C LYS A 248 16.53 5.12 -1.77
N PHE A 249 15.72 4.22 -1.22
CA PHE A 249 15.94 3.70 0.13
C PHE A 249 17.16 2.76 0.21
N LYS A 250 17.30 1.83 -0.73
CA LYS A 250 18.36 0.80 -0.73
C LYS A 250 19.70 1.34 -1.17
N LEU A 251 19.72 2.09 -2.27
CA LEU A 251 20.93 2.53 -2.95
C LEU A 251 21.35 3.95 -2.53
N GLY A 252 20.40 4.79 -2.10
CA GLY A 252 20.69 6.20 -1.80
C GLY A 252 21.11 6.98 -3.05
N ASN A 253 21.91 8.03 -2.85
CA ASN A 253 22.47 8.84 -3.94
C ASN A 253 23.83 8.27 -4.38
N THR A 254 23.83 7.10 -5.03
CA THR A 254 25.04 6.39 -5.46
C THR A 254 25.04 6.16 -6.96
N GLU A 255 26.24 5.79 -7.51
CA GLU A 255 26.38 5.38 -8.91
C GLU A 255 25.35 4.28 -9.29
N ALA A 256 25.10 3.32 -8.40
CA ALA A 256 24.10 2.26 -8.64
C ALA A 256 22.67 2.80 -8.82
N TYR A 257 22.29 3.88 -8.11
CA TYR A 257 21.00 4.55 -8.32
C TYR A 257 20.96 5.26 -9.67
N ASP A 258 22.04 5.97 -10.03
CA ASP A 258 22.13 6.66 -11.32
C ASP A 258 22.08 5.67 -12.49
N VAL A 259 22.76 4.52 -12.37
CA VAL A 259 22.68 3.43 -13.35
C VAL A 259 21.25 2.90 -13.46
N ALA A 260 20.58 2.62 -12.33
CA ALA A 260 19.25 2.01 -12.32
C ALA A 260 18.16 2.91 -12.92
N PHE A 261 18.22 4.24 -12.66
CA PHE A 261 17.08 5.15 -12.89
C PHE A 261 17.38 6.38 -13.73
N ASN A 262 18.66 6.71 -13.99
CA ASN A 262 19.09 7.91 -14.70
C ASN A 262 19.94 7.56 -15.91
N ASP A 263 19.79 6.36 -16.49
CA ASP A 263 20.51 5.87 -17.67
C ASP A 263 22.04 5.96 -17.54
N GLY A 264 22.56 5.84 -16.30
CA GLY A 264 23.97 5.80 -16.00
C GLY A 264 24.63 4.53 -16.54
N THR A 265 25.94 4.49 -16.52
CA THR A 265 26.73 3.32 -16.94
C THR A 265 27.88 3.14 -15.95
N ASP A 266 28.08 1.91 -15.46
CA ASP A 266 29.21 1.57 -14.60
C ASP A 266 30.55 1.95 -15.23
N ALA A 267 31.48 2.39 -14.42
CA ALA A 267 32.86 2.50 -14.85
C ALA A 267 33.40 1.12 -15.30
N ARG A 268 34.18 1.12 -16.38
CA ARG A 268 34.82 -0.12 -16.84
C ARG A 268 35.65 -0.74 -15.72
N PHE A 269 35.49 -2.04 -15.50
CA PHE A 269 36.19 -2.80 -14.44
C PHE A 269 35.91 -2.26 -13.04
N CYS A 270 34.68 -1.76 -12.77
CA CYS A 270 34.26 -1.29 -11.46
C CYS A 270 34.47 -2.35 -10.37
N LYS A 271 34.32 -1.98 -9.12
CA LYS A 271 34.52 -2.89 -7.98
C LYS A 271 33.60 -4.12 -8.06
N GLU A 272 32.35 -3.92 -8.36
CA GLU A 272 31.32 -4.97 -8.49
C GLU A 272 31.68 -5.93 -9.64
N TYR A 273 32.14 -5.42 -10.79
CA TYR A 273 32.63 -6.25 -11.88
C TYR A 273 33.79 -7.15 -11.41
N GLN A 274 34.74 -6.61 -10.64
CA GLN A 274 35.88 -7.40 -10.14
C GLN A 274 35.45 -8.52 -9.20
N ILE A 275 34.40 -8.28 -8.40
CA ILE A 275 33.81 -9.29 -7.51
C ILE A 275 33.07 -10.34 -8.32
N PHE A 276 32.24 -9.93 -9.29
CA PHE A 276 31.28 -10.79 -9.98
C PHE A 276 31.88 -11.59 -11.15
N LYS A 277 32.96 -11.13 -11.77
CA LYS A 277 33.56 -11.80 -12.93
C LYS A 277 33.97 -13.26 -12.70
N ASN A 278 34.30 -13.63 -11.46
CA ASN A 278 34.79 -14.94 -11.06
C ASN A 278 33.88 -15.63 -10.00
N THR A 279 32.63 -15.22 -9.87
CA THR A 279 31.69 -15.92 -8.98
C THR A 279 31.50 -17.37 -9.39
N PRO A 280 31.22 -18.29 -8.44
CA PRO A 280 30.89 -19.70 -8.74
C PRO A 280 29.62 -19.82 -9.57
N GLU A 281 29.17 -21.05 -9.76
CA GLU A 281 27.86 -21.28 -10.39
C GLU A 281 26.70 -20.65 -9.58
N GLY A 282 25.81 -19.96 -10.25
CA GLY A 282 24.70 -19.25 -9.63
C GLY A 282 23.96 -18.35 -10.61
N VAL A 283 23.17 -17.46 -10.06
CA VAL A 283 22.31 -16.55 -10.82
C VAL A 283 22.56 -15.11 -10.35
N PHE A 284 22.70 -14.21 -11.29
CA PHE A 284 22.63 -12.78 -11.03
C PHE A 284 21.18 -12.35 -11.01
N VAL A 285 20.78 -11.70 -9.94
CA VAL A 285 19.43 -11.24 -9.72
C VAL A 285 19.37 -9.71 -9.73
N ASP A 286 18.20 -9.20 -10.02
CA ASP A 286 17.86 -7.79 -9.91
C ASP A 286 18.10 -7.30 -8.46
N LYS A 287 18.89 -6.26 -8.32
CA LYS A 287 19.31 -5.76 -6.99
C LYS A 287 18.14 -5.23 -6.15
N LEU A 288 17.05 -4.81 -6.77
CA LEU A 288 15.89 -4.29 -6.06
C LEU A 288 14.83 -5.37 -5.83
N SER A 289 14.41 -6.07 -6.87
CA SER A 289 13.31 -7.04 -6.80
C SER A 289 13.75 -8.43 -6.35
N GLY A 290 15.04 -8.77 -6.53
CA GLY A 290 15.55 -10.12 -6.31
C GLY A 290 15.19 -11.11 -7.43
N ALA A 291 14.55 -10.66 -8.51
CA ALA A 291 14.18 -11.51 -9.63
C ALA A 291 15.44 -12.00 -10.41
N PRO A 292 15.47 -13.27 -10.85
CA PRO A 292 16.60 -13.82 -11.61
C PRO A 292 16.71 -13.14 -12.98
N LEU A 293 17.94 -12.74 -13.36
CA LEU A 293 18.22 -12.02 -14.60
C LEU A 293 19.19 -12.78 -15.52
N PHE A 294 20.33 -13.24 -15.00
CA PHE A 294 21.37 -13.89 -15.81
C PHE A 294 21.99 -15.07 -15.06
N ASP A 295 22.13 -16.20 -15.73
CA ASP A 295 22.80 -17.38 -15.17
C ASP A 295 24.31 -17.36 -15.51
N THR A 296 25.14 -17.77 -14.58
CA THR A 296 26.61 -17.87 -14.79
C THR A 296 27.01 -18.82 -15.89
N LYS A 297 26.16 -19.82 -16.26
CA LYS A 297 26.41 -20.72 -17.38
C LYS A 297 26.44 -20.01 -18.75
N ASP A 298 25.77 -18.87 -18.85
CA ASP A 298 25.68 -18.04 -20.06
C ASP A 298 26.66 -16.86 -20.03
N ARG A 299 27.50 -16.76 -18.97
CA ARG A 299 28.52 -15.72 -18.80
C ARG A 299 29.76 -16.05 -19.61
N PHE A 300 30.35 -15.03 -20.22
CA PHE A 300 31.62 -15.16 -20.93
C PHE A 300 32.49 -13.89 -20.73
N VAL A 301 33.79 -14.01 -21.05
CA VAL A 301 34.76 -12.91 -20.94
C VAL A 301 34.83 -12.15 -22.26
N SER A 302 34.19 -10.98 -22.32
CA SER A 302 34.18 -10.10 -23.51
C SER A 302 35.38 -9.14 -23.59
N ARG A 303 36.14 -8.95 -22.48
CA ARG A 303 37.17 -7.91 -22.29
C ARG A 303 36.66 -6.47 -22.40
N SER A 304 35.32 -6.25 -22.44
CA SER A 304 34.73 -4.92 -22.50
C SER A 304 34.87 -4.11 -21.19
N GLY A 305 35.02 -4.79 -20.07
CA GLY A 305 35.06 -4.21 -18.71
C GLY A 305 33.74 -4.26 -17.98
N TRP A 306 32.71 -4.87 -18.60
CA TRP A 306 31.38 -5.13 -18.04
C TRP A 306 31.08 -6.63 -18.05
N LEU A 307 30.15 -7.05 -17.21
CA LEU A 307 29.65 -8.42 -17.23
C LEU A 307 28.99 -8.71 -18.57
N SER A 308 29.28 -9.88 -19.15
CA SER A 308 28.76 -10.23 -20.47
C SER A 308 28.15 -11.62 -20.45
N PHE A 309 26.94 -11.71 -21.03
CA PHE A 309 26.13 -12.93 -21.10
C PHE A 309 25.65 -13.14 -22.53
N THR A 310 25.43 -14.41 -22.93
CA THR A 310 24.89 -14.76 -24.26
C THR A 310 23.37 -14.72 -24.29
N ARG A 311 22.71 -14.80 -23.13
CA ARG A 311 21.25 -14.69 -22.99
C ARG A 311 20.85 -14.36 -21.55
N PRO A 312 19.69 -13.73 -21.33
CA PRO A 312 19.08 -13.59 -20.03
C PRO A 312 18.31 -14.87 -19.63
N VAL A 313 17.84 -14.90 -18.39
CA VAL A 313 16.77 -15.82 -17.96
C VAL A 313 15.51 -15.47 -18.75
N GLU A 314 14.79 -16.48 -19.23
CA GLU A 314 13.62 -16.31 -20.08
C GLU A 314 12.56 -15.41 -19.39
N GLY A 315 12.07 -14.37 -20.10
CA GLY A 315 11.05 -13.45 -19.62
C GLY A 315 11.54 -12.46 -18.55
N SER A 316 12.84 -12.42 -18.20
CA SER A 316 13.35 -11.57 -17.12
C SER A 316 13.68 -10.15 -17.55
N VAL A 317 13.92 -9.92 -18.83
CA VAL A 317 14.31 -8.63 -19.36
C VAL A 317 13.45 -8.26 -20.58
N TYR A 318 13.41 -6.97 -20.90
CA TYR A 318 12.83 -6.47 -22.15
C TYR A 318 13.77 -5.43 -22.78
N GLU A 319 13.54 -5.17 -24.07
CA GLU A 319 14.40 -4.37 -24.91
C GLU A 319 13.73 -3.07 -25.33
N LEU A 320 14.49 -1.97 -25.31
CA LEU A 320 14.06 -0.66 -25.80
C LEU A 320 15.11 -0.07 -26.74
N PRO A 321 14.69 0.67 -27.80
CA PRO A 321 15.62 1.46 -28.61
C PRO A 321 16.27 2.57 -27.77
N ASP A 322 17.60 2.64 -27.76
CA ASP A 322 18.35 3.75 -27.17
C ASP A 322 19.08 4.53 -28.25
N ASN A 323 18.66 5.77 -28.47
CA ASN A 323 19.27 6.69 -29.42
C ASN A 323 20.04 7.84 -28.73
N SER A 324 20.35 7.69 -27.46
CA SER A 324 21.09 8.69 -26.69
C SER A 324 22.53 8.86 -27.22
N TYR A 325 23.10 10.02 -26.98
CA TYR A 325 24.48 10.39 -27.39
C TYR A 325 24.79 10.18 -28.88
N GLY A 326 23.76 10.19 -29.76
CA GLY A 326 23.95 9.97 -31.19
C GLY A 326 24.29 8.54 -31.60
N MET A 327 24.19 7.59 -30.70
CA MET A 327 24.36 6.14 -30.93
C MET A 327 23.02 5.46 -31.17
N ARG A 328 23.03 4.34 -31.90
CA ARG A 328 21.88 3.44 -32.00
C ARG A 328 22.21 2.17 -31.28
N ARG A 329 21.55 1.94 -30.15
CA ARG A 329 21.74 0.78 -29.28
C ARG A 329 20.41 0.19 -28.90
N THR A 330 20.41 -1.01 -28.35
CA THR A 330 19.25 -1.63 -27.72
C THR A 330 19.51 -1.71 -26.22
N GLU A 331 18.73 -0.93 -25.47
CA GLU A 331 18.74 -0.94 -24.00
C GLU A 331 18.07 -2.20 -23.45
N ILE A 332 18.60 -2.71 -22.35
CA ILE A 332 18.03 -3.86 -21.61
C ILE A 332 17.56 -3.37 -20.24
N ARG A 333 16.32 -3.65 -19.93
CA ARG A 333 15.68 -3.32 -18.64
C ARG A 333 15.11 -4.58 -17.98
N SER A 334 15.03 -4.56 -16.65
CA SER A 334 14.39 -5.61 -15.86
C SER A 334 12.87 -5.56 -16.04
N VAL A 335 12.23 -6.71 -16.29
CA VAL A 335 10.76 -6.83 -16.35
C VAL A 335 10.15 -6.56 -14.97
N SER A 336 10.80 -7.00 -13.89
CA SER A 336 10.24 -6.93 -12.53
C SER A 336 10.31 -5.54 -11.90
N SER A 337 11.39 -4.78 -12.12
CA SER A 337 11.65 -3.50 -11.43
C SER A 337 11.76 -2.29 -12.35
N ASP A 338 11.77 -2.50 -13.66
CA ASP A 338 11.98 -1.48 -14.68
C ASP A 338 13.34 -0.74 -14.59
N ILE A 339 14.35 -1.30 -13.89
CA ILE A 339 15.67 -0.68 -13.83
C ILE A 339 16.44 -0.91 -15.10
N HIS A 340 17.27 0.09 -15.46
CA HIS A 340 18.26 -0.05 -16.53
C HIS A 340 19.33 -1.08 -16.15
N LEU A 341 19.58 -2.05 -17.01
CA LEU A 341 20.58 -3.11 -16.79
C LEU A 341 21.83 -2.92 -17.65
N GLY A 342 21.68 -2.40 -18.85
CA GLY A 342 22.76 -2.28 -19.83
C GLY A 342 22.22 -2.30 -21.26
N HIS A 343 23.01 -2.90 -22.16
CA HIS A 343 22.69 -2.95 -23.59
C HIS A 343 22.99 -4.32 -24.18
N VAL A 344 22.32 -4.69 -25.27
CA VAL A 344 22.60 -5.87 -26.08
C VAL A 344 23.23 -5.48 -27.42
N PHE A 345 24.18 -6.30 -27.87
CA PHE A 345 24.95 -6.15 -29.11
C PHE A 345 24.99 -7.46 -29.88
N ASP A 346 25.20 -7.41 -31.19
CA ASP A 346 25.27 -8.58 -32.09
C ASP A 346 26.69 -9.17 -32.22
N ASP A 347 27.60 -8.82 -31.32
CA ASP A 347 29.03 -9.14 -31.38
C ASP A 347 29.47 -10.19 -30.32
N GLY A 348 28.55 -11.03 -29.87
CA GLY A 348 28.82 -12.10 -28.92
C GLY A 348 29.50 -13.33 -29.56
N PRO A 349 29.91 -14.31 -28.74
CA PRO A 349 30.59 -15.50 -29.22
C PRO A 349 29.67 -16.40 -30.05
N ASN A 350 30.24 -17.05 -31.07
CA ASN A 350 29.53 -18.01 -31.94
C ASN A 350 28.24 -17.47 -32.61
N GLY A 351 28.21 -16.17 -32.90
CA GLY A 351 27.04 -15.54 -33.51
C GLY A 351 25.87 -15.30 -32.52
N MET A 352 26.09 -15.51 -31.24
CA MET A 352 25.13 -15.18 -30.18
C MET A 352 25.16 -13.66 -29.86
N PRO A 353 24.08 -13.09 -29.31
CA PRO A 353 24.13 -11.73 -28.80
C PRO A 353 25.06 -11.59 -27.59
N ARG A 354 25.50 -10.37 -27.32
CA ARG A 354 26.23 -10.00 -26.10
C ARG A 354 25.41 -9.04 -25.28
N TYR A 355 24.86 -9.53 -24.20
CA TYR A 355 24.25 -8.70 -23.14
C TYR A 355 25.35 -8.12 -22.27
N CYS A 356 25.59 -6.83 -22.40
CA CYS A 356 26.60 -6.06 -21.68
C CYS A 356 25.96 -5.36 -20.49
N ILE A 357 26.19 -5.87 -19.27
CA ILE A 357 25.35 -5.56 -18.11
C ILE A 357 26.16 -4.85 -17.02
N ASN A 358 25.57 -3.81 -16.45
CA ASN A 358 26.11 -3.06 -15.33
C ASN A 358 26.09 -3.95 -14.06
N ALA A 359 27.20 -4.03 -13.39
CA ALA A 359 27.36 -4.89 -12.21
C ALA A 359 26.74 -4.28 -10.95
N THR A 360 26.70 -2.94 -10.85
CA THR A 360 26.21 -2.23 -9.67
C THR A 360 24.72 -2.42 -9.41
N VAL A 361 23.95 -2.79 -10.43
CA VAL A 361 22.49 -3.04 -10.33
C VAL A 361 22.13 -4.52 -10.15
N LEU A 362 23.13 -5.38 -9.96
CA LEU A 362 22.96 -6.80 -9.73
C LEU A 362 23.32 -7.20 -8.30
N GLU A 363 22.74 -8.31 -7.85
CA GLU A 363 23.19 -9.13 -6.72
C GLU A 363 23.47 -10.55 -7.22
N PHE A 364 24.34 -11.29 -6.53
CA PHE A 364 24.68 -12.64 -6.92
C PHE A 364 24.15 -13.64 -5.89
N GLN A 365 23.45 -14.67 -6.38
CA GLN A 365 22.96 -15.78 -5.58
C GLN A 365 23.66 -17.07 -6.02
N PRO A 366 24.49 -17.69 -5.16
CA PRO A 366 25.15 -18.95 -5.48
C PRO A 366 24.12 -20.07 -5.60
N ARG A 367 24.35 -21.00 -6.50
CA ARG A 367 23.54 -22.23 -6.58
C ARG A 367 23.94 -23.15 -5.44
N GLU A 368 22.98 -23.59 -4.64
CA GLU A 368 23.21 -24.58 -3.62
C GLU A 368 23.75 -25.86 -4.27
N ARG A 369 24.82 -26.41 -3.73
CA ARG A 369 25.33 -27.72 -4.16
C ARG A 369 24.37 -28.77 -3.62
N SER A 370 23.63 -29.42 -4.52
CA SER A 370 22.82 -30.60 -4.22
C SER A 370 23.68 -31.76 -3.72
#